data_1af1b2a66c49000835d65b35c3fe28fe
#
_entry.id   1af1b2a66c49000835d65b35c3fe28fe
#
_cell.length_a   1.000
_cell.length_b   1.000
_cell.length_c   1.000
_cell.angle_alpha   90.00
_cell.angle_beta   90.00
_cell.angle_gamma   90.00
#
_symmetry.space_group_name_H-M   'P 1'
#
loop_
_entity.id
_entity.type
_entity.pdbx_description
1 polymer ?
#
loop_
_entity_poly.entity_id
_entity_poly.type
_entity_poly.pdbx_seq_one_letter_code
_entity_poly.pdbx_strand_id
1 'polypeptide(L)'
;MLSEDVVIQPDGPDRGALNADNTWRYKIPATTSIPIELNVDLFPRSDAPEVPENPYDLYSSKEVGEPPLVLAATAFFAVKHAILAARQDLGHDEWFALDAPATVQRVREACLVTEDDLTMAPRAR
;
A
#
# COMPACT_ATOMS: atom_id res chain seq x y z
N MET A 1 -2.96 -0.72 -3.85
CA MET A 1 -1.97 0.39 -3.76
C MET A 1 -0.58 -0.04 -3.35
N LEU A 2 -0.41 -1.08 -2.57
CA LEU A 2 0.91 -1.53 -2.09
C LEU A 2 1.35 -2.88 -2.63
N SER A 3 0.43 -3.72 -3.10
CA SER A 3 0.70 -5.12 -3.44
C SER A 3 0.44 -5.48 -4.89
N GLU A 4 -0.33 -4.68 -5.60
CA GLU A 4 -0.72 -4.92 -6.98
C GLU A 4 0.00 -4.00 -7.92
N ASP A 5 0.56 -4.56 -8.99
CA ASP A 5 1.10 -3.80 -10.10
C ASP A 5 0.47 -4.26 -11.42
N VAL A 6 0.29 -3.32 -12.32
CA VAL A 6 -0.17 -3.57 -13.68
C VAL A 6 1.07 -3.78 -14.56
N VAL A 7 1.45 -5.03 -14.73
CA VAL A 7 2.59 -5.41 -15.56
C VAL A 7 2.08 -5.95 -16.88
N ILE A 8 2.44 -5.28 -17.95
CA ILE A 8 2.13 -5.71 -19.31
C ILE A 8 3.31 -6.51 -19.86
N GLN A 9 3.01 -7.64 -20.49
CA GLN A 9 4.03 -8.48 -21.12
C GLN A 9 4.68 -7.71 -22.29
N PRO A 10 5.99 -7.42 -22.22
CA PRO A 10 6.66 -6.63 -23.23
C PRO A 10 6.89 -7.42 -24.52
N ASP A 11 7.06 -8.74 -24.42
CA ASP A 11 7.52 -9.61 -25.51
C ASP A 11 6.79 -10.94 -25.53
N GLY A 12 7.00 -11.71 -26.61
CA GLY A 12 6.48 -13.06 -26.78
C GLY A 12 5.06 -13.11 -27.34
N PRO A 13 4.44 -14.31 -27.36
CA PRO A 13 3.12 -14.52 -27.94
C PRO A 13 2.01 -13.76 -27.20
N ASP A 14 2.21 -13.50 -25.92
CA ASP A 14 1.26 -12.78 -25.04
C ASP A 14 1.61 -11.28 -24.92
N ARG A 15 2.40 -10.73 -25.84
CA ARG A 15 2.76 -9.31 -25.84
C ARG A 15 1.52 -8.42 -25.75
N GLY A 16 1.54 -7.49 -24.82
CA GLY A 16 0.42 -6.56 -24.58
C GLY A 16 -0.64 -7.10 -23.64
N ALA A 17 -0.57 -8.37 -23.26
CA ALA A 17 -1.46 -8.95 -22.25
C ALA A 17 -1.03 -8.55 -20.84
N LEU A 18 -2.00 -8.49 -19.95
CA LEU A 18 -1.75 -8.27 -18.52
C LEU A 18 -1.08 -9.51 -17.91
N ASN A 19 0.02 -9.31 -17.18
CA ASN A 19 0.75 -10.42 -16.57
C ASN A 19 -0.08 -11.16 -15.51
N ALA A 20 -0.88 -10.43 -14.75
CA ALA A 20 -1.75 -11.00 -13.69
C ALA A 20 -3.20 -11.10 -14.16
N ASP A 21 -3.44 -11.79 -15.27
CA ASP A 21 -4.72 -11.87 -15.99
C ASP A 21 -5.66 -12.98 -15.49
N ASN A 22 -5.19 -13.86 -14.64
CA ASN A 22 -5.97 -15.01 -14.18
C ASN A 22 -5.61 -15.42 -12.74
N THR A 23 -6.40 -16.32 -12.17
CA THR A 23 -6.27 -16.80 -10.79
C THR A 23 -4.91 -17.44 -10.47
N TRP A 24 -4.22 -17.99 -11.44
CA TRP A 24 -2.91 -18.60 -11.23
C TRP A 24 -1.78 -17.57 -11.13
N ARG A 25 -1.89 -16.49 -11.87
CA ARG A 25 -0.89 -15.42 -11.91
C ARG A 25 -1.18 -14.33 -10.90
N TYR A 26 -2.47 -13.99 -10.69
CA TYR A 26 -2.88 -13.05 -9.66
C TYR A 26 -2.81 -13.69 -8.28
N LYS A 27 -2.04 -13.10 -7.39
CA LYS A 27 -1.90 -13.58 -6.01
C LYS A 27 -2.44 -12.54 -5.04
N ILE A 28 -3.41 -12.98 -4.23
CA ILE A 28 -3.87 -12.18 -3.09
C ILE A 28 -2.73 -12.03 -2.06
N PRO A 29 -2.74 -10.97 -1.23
CA PRO A 29 -1.77 -10.81 -0.16
C PRO A 29 -1.72 -12.06 0.74
N ALA A 30 -0.51 -12.51 1.04
CA ALA A 30 -0.29 -13.67 1.92
C ALA A 30 -0.51 -13.28 3.39
N THR A 31 -0.70 -14.28 4.23
CA THR A 31 -0.81 -14.08 5.69
C THR A 31 0.41 -13.39 6.28
N THR A 32 1.57 -13.57 5.68
CA THR A 32 2.83 -12.89 6.06
C THR A 32 2.82 -11.39 5.76
N SER A 33 1.86 -10.90 4.95
CA SER A 33 1.68 -9.47 4.67
C SER A 33 0.78 -8.76 5.69
N ILE A 34 0.20 -9.51 6.63
CA ILE A 34 -0.60 -8.93 7.71
C ILE A 34 0.35 -8.19 8.66
N PRO A 35 0.08 -6.93 9.02
CA PRO A 35 0.88 -6.20 10.00
C PRO A 35 0.95 -6.95 11.34
N ILE A 36 2.09 -6.86 12.02
CA ILE A 36 2.29 -7.45 13.35
C ILE A 36 1.32 -6.83 14.35
N GLU A 37 1.06 -5.54 14.22
CA GLU A 37 0.08 -4.81 14.99
C GLU A 37 -0.98 -4.23 14.05
N LEU A 38 -2.24 -4.61 14.28
CA LEU A 38 -3.39 -4.16 13.53
C LEU A 38 -4.52 -3.83 14.50
N ASN A 39 -4.67 -2.55 14.81
CA ASN A 39 -5.75 -2.05 15.65
C ASN A 39 -6.90 -1.58 14.75
N VAL A 40 -8.08 -2.12 15.00
CA VAL A 40 -9.30 -1.77 14.26
C VAL A 40 -10.40 -1.44 15.25
N ASP A 41 -10.80 -0.19 15.25
CA ASP A 41 -11.91 0.28 16.06
C ASP A 41 -13.08 0.67 15.16
N LEU A 42 -14.27 0.20 15.53
CA LEU A 42 -15.50 0.66 14.89
C LEU A 42 -15.99 1.89 15.62
N PHE A 43 -16.49 2.86 14.86
CA PHE A 43 -17.07 4.07 15.46
C PHE A 43 -18.14 3.67 16.47
N PRO A 44 -17.95 4.00 17.78
CA PRO A 44 -18.90 3.58 18.81
C PRO A 44 -20.20 4.35 18.69
N ARG A 45 -21.28 3.63 18.49
CA ARG A 45 -22.62 4.24 18.48
C ARG A 45 -23.02 4.79 19.84
N SER A 46 -22.50 4.18 20.93
CA SER A 46 -22.81 4.57 22.29
C SER A 46 -22.19 5.89 22.73
N ASP A 47 -21.10 6.30 22.12
CA ASP A 47 -20.36 7.52 22.46
C ASP A 47 -20.57 8.64 21.45
N ALA A 48 -21.31 8.36 20.39
CA ALA A 48 -21.66 9.38 19.42
C ALA A 48 -22.71 10.33 20.01
N PRO A 49 -22.52 11.65 19.90
CA PRO A 49 -23.60 12.57 20.20
C PRO A 49 -24.78 12.15 19.35
N GLU A 50 -25.96 12.09 19.95
CA GLU A 50 -27.22 11.59 19.39
C GLU A 50 -27.25 11.55 17.86
N VAL A 51 -26.85 10.43 17.28
CA VAL A 51 -27.05 10.21 15.85
C VAL A 51 -28.56 10.08 15.69
N PRO A 52 -29.20 10.94 14.90
CA PRO A 52 -30.64 10.85 14.69
C PRO A 52 -31.01 9.43 14.30
N GLU A 53 -31.95 8.84 14.97
CA GLU A 53 -32.48 7.54 14.63
C GLU A 53 -32.81 7.51 13.13
N ASN A 54 -32.29 6.54 12.41
CA ASN A 54 -32.64 6.44 10.99
C ASN A 54 -34.09 6.00 10.86
N PRO A 55 -35.00 6.90 10.47
CA PRO A 55 -36.44 6.60 10.50
C PRO A 55 -36.83 5.51 9.51
N TYR A 56 -35.94 5.15 8.61
CA TYR A 56 -36.20 4.14 7.57
C TYR A 56 -35.54 2.83 7.84
N ASP A 57 -34.79 2.70 8.94
CA ASP A 57 -34.04 1.50 9.32
C ASP A 57 -33.10 0.96 8.20
N LEU A 58 -32.73 1.86 7.28
CA LEU A 58 -31.85 1.56 6.16
C LEU A 58 -30.39 1.75 6.59
N TYR A 59 -29.77 0.68 7.00
CA TYR A 59 -28.33 0.66 7.33
C TYR A 59 -27.43 0.54 6.10
N SER A 60 -27.97 0.80 4.92
CA SER A 60 -27.19 0.84 3.70
C SER A 60 -26.42 2.14 3.59
N SER A 61 -25.22 2.07 3.07
CA SER A 61 -24.36 3.22 2.89
C SER A 61 -24.89 4.13 1.79
N LYS A 62 -24.87 5.42 2.05
CA LYS A 62 -25.04 6.44 1.02
C LYS A 62 -23.68 6.79 0.45
N GLU A 63 -23.47 6.56 -0.87
CA GLU A 63 -22.28 7.01 -1.60
C GLU A 63 -20.95 6.58 -0.94
N VAL A 64 -20.83 5.33 -0.51
CA VAL A 64 -19.65 4.81 0.22
C VAL A 64 -18.48 4.44 -0.69
N GLY A 65 -18.65 4.50 -2.02
CA GLY A 65 -17.58 4.13 -2.94
C GLY A 65 -16.37 5.05 -2.85
N GLU A 66 -16.58 6.35 -2.84
CA GLU A 66 -15.51 7.35 -2.92
C GLU A 66 -14.79 7.64 -1.59
N PRO A 67 -15.47 7.81 -0.44
CA PRO A 67 -14.78 8.05 0.81
C PRO A 67 -13.72 7.00 1.17
N PRO A 68 -13.98 5.67 1.02
CA PRO A 68 -12.96 4.67 1.25
C PRO A 68 -11.77 4.78 0.28
N LEU A 69 -11.98 5.22 -0.94
CA LEU A 69 -10.92 5.43 -1.91
C LEU A 69 -9.93 6.50 -1.43
N VAL A 70 -10.45 7.65 -1.02
CA VAL A 70 -9.64 8.77 -0.52
C VAL A 70 -8.94 8.39 0.79
N LEU A 71 -9.68 7.76 1.72
CA LEU A 71 -9.11 7.32 2.98
C LEU A 71 -8.04 6.23 2.81
N ALA A 72 -8.22 5.32 1.87
CA ALA A 72 -7.21 4.30 1.56
C ALA A 72 -5.89 4.90 1.03
N ALA A 73 -5.93 6.10 0.44
CA ALA A 73 -4.72 6.80 0.03
C ALA A 73 -3.80 7.17 1.21
N THR A 74 -4.33 7.24 2.43
CA THR A 74 -3.51 7.51 3.62
C THR A 74 -2.43 6.46 3.84
N ALA A 75 -2.70 5.20 3.52
CA ALA A 75 -1.70 4.13 3.60
C ALA A 75 -0.52 4.39 2.65
N PHE A 76 -0.81 4.82 1.43
CA PHE A 76 0.21 5.18 0.45
C PHE A 76 1.06 6.37 0.92
N PHE A 77 0.42 7.41 1.43
CA PHE A 77 1.13 8.59 1.94
C PHE A 77 1.92 8.29 3.20
N ALA A 78 1.44 7.41 4.08
CA ALA A 78 2.20 6.96 5.24
C ALA A 78 3.51 6.27 4.82
N VAL A 79 3.45 5.40 3.81
CA VAL A 79 4.65 4.78 3.23
C VAL A 79 5.57 5.84 2.64
N LYS A 80 5.04 6.81 1.89
CA LYS A 80 5.85 7.90 1.33
C LYS A 80 6.54 8.73 2.41
N HIS A 81 5.88 9.01 3.51
CA HIS A 81 6.48 9.71 4.65
C HIS A 81 7.58 8.89 5.32
N ALA A 82 7.39 7.58 5.47
CA ALA A 82 8.41 6.68 6.00
C ALA A 82 9.66 6.64 5.10
N ILE A 83 9.47 6.60 3.78
CA ILE A 83 10.57 6.69 2.82
C ILE A 83 11.30 8.03 2.95
N LEU A 84 10.56 9.13 3.07
CA LEU A 84 11.17 10.46 3.27
C LEU A 84 12.06 10.48 4.51
N ALA A 85 11.57 9.95 5.64
CA ALA A 85 12.37 9.88 6.86
C ALA A 85 13.63 9.02 6.66
N ALA A 86 13.52 7.86 6.02
CA ALA A 86 14.69 7.03 5.71
C ALA A 86 15.70 7.72 4.80
N ARG A 87 15.24 8.51 3.83
CA ARG A 87 16.12 9.32 2.97
C ARG A 87 16.81 10.43 3.75
N GLN A 88 16.10 11.11 4.65
CA GLN A 88 16.65 12.16 5.51
C GLN A 88 17.75 11.62 6.42
N ASP A 89 17.59 10.42 6.96
CA ASP A 89 18.64 9.75 7.75
C ASP A 89 19.93 9.51 6.94
N LEU A 90 19.80 9.42 5.61
CA LEU A 90 20.92 9.30 4.68
C LEU A 90 21.43 10.66 4.14
N GLY A 91 20.81 11.77 4.57
CA GLY A 91 21.16 13.11 4.14
C GLY A 91 20.49 13.57 2.83
N HIS A 92 19.43 12.91 2.41
CA HIS A 92 18.66 13.23 1.20
C HIS A 92 17.34 13.89 1.54
N ASP A 93 17.28 15.22 1.45
CA ASP A 93 16.07 16.03 1.72
C ASP A 93 15.30 16.42 0.45
N GLU A 94 15.83 16.10 -0.71
CA GLU A 94 15.22 16.48 -1.98
C GLU A 94 13.90 15.73 -2.22
N TRP A 95 13.02 16.40 -2.97
CA TRP A 95 11.77 15.82 -3.39
C TRP A 95 12.00 14.55 -4.24
N PHE A 96 11.18 13.53 -4.04
CA PHE A 96 11.21 12.31 -4.83
C PHE A 96 9.81 11.89 -5.29
N ALA A 97 9.76 11.26 -6.46
CA ALA A 97 8.54 10.65 -6.97
C ALA A 97 8.32 9.27 -6.33
N LEU A 98 7.09 8.96 -6.02
CA LEU A 98 6.64 7.62 -5.69
C LEU A 98 5.31 7.40 -6.38
N ASP A 99 5.27 6.51 -7.35
CA ASP A 99 4.07 6.18 -8.08
C ASP A 99 3.32 5.01 -7.43
N ALA A 100 2.00 5.04 -7.53
CA ALA A 100 1.18 3.91 -7.13
C ALA A 100 1.18 2.84 -8.25
N PRO A 101 1.21 1.56 -7.86
CA PRO A 101 1.28 1.03 -6.52
C PRO A 101 2.70 1.11 -5.92
N ALA A 102 2.82 1.42 -4.64
CA ALA A 102 4.10 1.40 -3.92
C ALA A 102 4.46 -0.04 -3.56
N THR A 103 4.86 -0.81 -4.54
CA THR A 103 5.32 -2.18 -4.35
C THR A 103 6.61 -2.23 -3.52
N VAL A 104 6.93 -3.39 -2.95
CA VAL A 104 8.16 -3.59 -2.17
C VAL A 104 9.39 -3.15 -2.96
N GLN A 105 9.44 -3.46 -4.25
CA GLN A 105 10.54 -3.02 -5.12
C GLN A 105 10.63 -1.49 -5.20
N ARG A 106 9.51 -0.81 -5.50
CA ARG A 106 9.48 0.66 -5.61
C ARG A 106 9.82 1.35 -4.29
N VAL A 107 9.35 0.79 -3.16
CA VAL A 107 9.69 1.30 -1.82
C VAL A 107 11.20 1.16 -1.58
N ARG A 108 11.79 -0.01 -1.87
CA ARG A 108 13.22 -0.25 -1.73
C ARG A 108 14.04 0.74 -2.56
N GLU A 109 13.71 0.88 -3.83
CA GLU A 109 14.38 1.81 -4.75
C GLU A 109 14.24 3.26 -4.28
N ALA A 110 13.05 3.65 -3.83
CA ALA A 110 12.82 4.98 -3.29
C ALA A 110 13.59 5.25 -1.99
N CYS A 111 13.84 4.23 -1.18
CA CYS A 111 14.72 4.31 -0.01
C CYS A 111 16.22 4.32 -0.37
N LEU A 112 16.58 4.31 -1.64
CA LEU A 112 17.97 4.29 -2.14
C LEU A 112 18.74 3.01 -1.76
N VAL A 113 18.04 1.92 -1.45
CA VAL A 113 18.66 0.62 -1.13
C VAL A 113 19.09 -0.06 -2.42
N THR A 114 20.38 -0.29 -2.55
CA THR A 114 20.99 -0.95 -3.70
C THR A 114 21.09 -2.46 -3.51
N GLU A 115 21.46 -3.20 -4.56
CA GLU A 115 21.69 -4.64 -4.44
C GLU A 115 22.87 -4.95 -3.53
N ASP A 116 23.88 -4.09 -3.50
CA ASP A 116 25.05 -4.24 -2.64
C ASP A 116 24.70 -4.16 -1.15
N ASP A 117 23.69 -3.33 -0.80
CA ASP A 117 23.18 -3.22 0.57
C ASP A 117 22.45 -4.50 1.04
N LEU A 118 21.95 -5.29 0.09
CA LEU A 118 21.24 -6.54 0.37
C LEU A 118 22.18 -7.74 0.50
N THR A 119 23.44 -7.58 0.07
CA THR A 119 24.44 -8.64 0.25
C THR A 119 24.92 -8.67 1.70
N MET A 120 24.82 -9.83 2.33
CA MET A 120 25.43 -10.03 3.65
C MET A 120 26.96 -9.99 3.48
N ALA A 121 27.55 -8.82 3.63
CA ALA A 121 29.00 -8.75 3.76
C ALA A 121 29.44 -9.65 4.93
N PRO A 122 30.48 -10.49 4.78
CA PRO A 122 30.98 -11.25 5.90
C PRO A 122 31.37 -10.27 7.01
N ARG A 123 30.72 -10.38 8.16
CA ARG A 123 31.11 -9.58 9.33
C ARG A 123 32.55 -9.86 9.61
N ALA A 124 33.40 -8.85 9.47
CA ALA A 124 34.79 -8.96 9.94
C ALA A 124 34.76 -9.38 11.41
N ARG A 125 35.41 -10.48 11.72
CA ARG A 125 35.58 -10.97 13.09
C ARG A 125 36.57 -10.11 13.83
#